data_39633c7d1347127e65c70fd4120a0b89
#
_entry.id   39633c7d1347127e65c70fd4120a0b89
#
_cell.length_a   1.000
_cell.length_b   1.000
_cell.length_c   1.000
_cell.angle_alpha   90.00
_cell.angle_beta   90.00
_cell.angle_gamma   90.00
#
_symmetry.space_group_name_H-M   'P 1'
#
loop_
_entity.id
_entity.type
_entity.pdbx_description
1 polymer ?
#
loop_
_entity_poly.entity_id
_entity_poly.type
_entity_poly.pdbx_seq_one_letter_code
_entity_poly.pdbx_strand_id
1 'polypeptide(L)'
;MSGAETTALGAIAGATIFLGLPLGRVQQLSPRVRNFLAALSAGILLFIFWDVTGAAAEMIENALLGAEDGGSWGRFLVFAVMGAGGLALGALSLAWLERAMLRHRPLPPMSGGSVDAPPAAMMGVDPAAVADQARRAALALGMLIAIGIGVHNFSEGLAIGVASKSGEIALAGTLIIGFALHNATEGFGIVGPLQGTRPTWRWLILAGVIGGGPTFLGTMVGYRVSSEPLELAFLAVAAGAILFVIGELWAGAVRRAGRNLVLSGIIGGFLLGFATDLILVYAGA
;
A
#
# COMPACT_ATOMS: atom_id res chain seq x y z
N MET A 1 6.54 -28.46 -0.87
CA MET A 1 5.36 -28.17 -1.75
C MET A 1 5.80 -28.15 -3.20
N SER A 2 4.95 -28.54 -4.13
CA SER A 2 5.23 -28.36 -5.58
C SER A 2 5.10 -26.89 -5.96
N GLY A 3 5.80 -26.47 -7.03
CA GLY A 3 5.69 -25.08 -7.51
C GLY A 3 4.26 -24.70 -7.92
N ALA A 4 3.45 -25.65 -8.37
CA ALA A 4 2.04 -25.39 -8.70
C ALA A 4 1.18 -25.14 -7.46
N GLU A 5 1.34 -25.93 -6.40
CA GLU A 5 0.67 -25.73 -5.12
C GLU A 5 1.04 -24.38 -4.50
N THR A 6 2.33 -24.07 -4.44
CA THR A 6 2.84 -22.79 -3.94
C THR A 6 2.25 -21.60 -4.70
N THR A 7 2.24 -21.69 -6.02
CA THR A 7 1.69 -20.63 -6.88
C THR A 7 0.18 -20.45 -6.68
N ALA A 8 -0.57 -21.56 -6.53
CA ALA A 8 -2.00 -21.51 -6.26
C ALA A 8 -2.30 -20.85 -4.91
N LEU A 9 -1.50 -21.14 -3.88
CA LEU A 9 -1.65 -20.53 -2.55
C LEU A 9 -1.31 -19.04 -2.55
N GLY A 10 -0.26 -18.63 -3.28
CA GLY A 10 0.04 -17.20 -3.48
C GLY A 10 -1.09 -16.47 -4.23
N ALA A 11 -1.74 -17.13 -5.20
CA ALA A 11 -2.91 -16.58 -5.87
C ALA A 11 -4.10 -16.40 -4.90
N ILE A 12 -4.33 -17.35 -4.00
CA ILE A 12 -5.37 -17.26 -2.97
C ILE A 12 -5.07 -16.11 -2.02
N ALA A 13 -3.84 -16.01 -1.50
CA ALA A 13 -3.42 -14.92 -0.63
C ALA A 13 -3.67 -13.55 -1.28
N GLY A 14 -3.20 -13.33 -2.51
CA GLY A 14 -3.41 -12.09 -3.24
C GLY A 14 -4.89 -11.81 -3.57
N ALA A 15 -5.70 -12.86 -3.81
CA ALA A 15 -7.13 -12.69 -4.11
C ALA A 15 -7.94 -12.19 -2.91
N THR A 16 -7.46 -12.35 -1.67
CA THR A 16 -8.18 -11.85 -0.49
C THR A 16 -8.33 -10.34 -0.43
N ILE A 17 -7.55 -9.58 -1.20
CA ILE A 17 -7.72 -8.12 -1.36
C ILE A 17 -9.13 -7.77 -1.84
N PHE A 18 -9.77 -8.67 -2.62
CA PHE A 18 -11.12 -8.51 -3.10
C PHE A 18 -12.19 -8.53 -2.00
N LEU A 19 -11.86 -8.98 -0.78
CA LEU A 19 -12.78 -8.95 0.36
C LEU A 19 -12.98 -7.51 0.89
N GLY A 20 -11.93 -6.67 0.84
CA GLY A 20 -12.00 -5.27 1.28
C GLY A 20 -12.60 -4.31 0.24
N LEU A 21 -12.38 -4.57 -1.04
CA LEU A 21 -12.75 -3.65 -2.13
C LEU A 21 -14.25 -3.32 -2.24
N PRO A 22 -15.21 -4.26 -2.01
CA PRO A 22 -16.64 -3.96 -2.11
C PRO A 22 -17.11 -2.89 -1.13
N LEU A 23 -16.39 -2.66 -0.03
CA LEU A 23 -16.71 -1.60 0.94
C LEU A 23 -16.69 -0.20 0.30
N GLY A 24 -15.93 0.01 -0.78
CA GLY A 24 -15.94 1.24 -1.56
C GLY A 24 -17.27 1.56 -2.25
N ARG A 25 -18.22 0.62 -2.29
CA ARG A 25 -19.57 0.81 -2.85
C ARG A 25 -20.63 1.14 -1.81
N VAL A 26 -20.28 1.12 -0.53
CA VAL A 26 -21.21 1.49 0.56
C VAL A 26 -21.43 2.99 0.55
N GLN A 27 -22.63 3.45 0.22
CA GLN A 27 -22.95 4.86 0.00
C GLN A 27 -23.61 5.57 1.19
N GLN A 28 -24.20 4.83 2.11
CA GLN A 28 -25.00 5.40 3.22
C GLN A 28 -24.16 5.76 4.47
N LEU A 29 -22.88 6.10 4.27
CA LEU A 29 -22.02 6.49 5.37
C LEU A 29 -22.06 8.00 5.58
N SER A 30 -22.18 8.43 6.84
CA SER A 30 -22.05 9.85 7.20
C SER A 30 -20.65 10.38 6.82
N PRO A 31 -20.50 11.70 6.55
CA PRO A 31 -19.19 12.28 6.27
C PRO A 31 -18.15 12.00 7.36
N ARG A 32 -18.59 11.97 8.63
CA ARG A 32 -17.72 11.66 9.76
C ARG A 32 -17.16 10.24 9.69
N VAL A 33 -18.00 9.25 9.38
CA VAL A 33 -17.58 7.86 9.24
C VAL A 33 -16.65 7.70 8.03
N ARG A 34 -16.94 8.33 6.89
CA ARG A 34 -16.06 8.27 5.71
C ARG A 34 -14.68 8.84 5.97
N ASN A 35 -14.61 9.99 6.65
CA ASN A 35 -13.33 10.60 7.01
C ASN A 35 -12.55 9.75 8.02
N PHE A 36 -13.24 9.13 8.98
CA PHE A 36 -12.62 8.18 9.90
C PHE A 36 -12.04 6.96 9.16
N LEU A 37 -12.80 6.36 8.25
CA LEU A 37 -12.35 5.23 7.45
C LEU A 37 -11.16 5.57 6.54
N ALA A 38 -11.14 6.77 5.95
CA ALA A 38 -9.98 7.24 5.18
C ALA A 38 -8.73 7.41 6.07
N ALA A 39 -8.90 7.90 7.29
CA ALA A 39 -7.81 8.00 8.27
C ALA A 39 -7.36 6.62 8.77
N LEU A 40 -8.29 5.68 8.96
CA LEU A 40 -8.01 4.29 9.30
C LEU A 40 -7.16 3.62 8.20
N SER A 41 -7.49 3.84 6.93
CA SER A 41 -6.68 3.35 5.80
C SER A 41 -5.25 3.90 5.83
N ALA A 42 -5.09 5.19 6.13
CA ALA A 42 -3.77 5.79 6.29
C ALA A 42 -2.98 5.17 7.45
N GLY A 43 -3.67 4.78 8.53
CA GLY A 43 -3.06 4.09 9.66
C GLY A 43 -2.60 2.67 9.32
N ILE A 44 -3.39 1.91 8.57
CA ILE A 44 -3.00 0.59 8.06
C ILE A 44 -1.75 0.72 7.18
N LEU A 45 -1.74 1.65 6.23
CA LEU A 45 -0.58 1.88 5.37
C LEU A 45 0.66 2.35 6.15
N LEU A 46 0.46 3.11 7.23
CA LEU A 46 1.58 3.52 8.10
C LEU A 46 2.19 2.31 8.81
N PHE A 47 1.37 1.34 9.24
CA PHE A 47 1.87 0.08 9.78
C PHE A 47 2.65 -0.70 8.73
N ILE A 48 2.10 -0.87 7.52
CA ILE A 48 2.77 -1.57 6.41
C ILE A 48 4.12 -0.87 6.07
N PHE A 49 4.14 0.46 6.05
CA PHE A 49 5.37 1.22 5.83
C PHE A 49 6.44 0.91 6.90
N TRP A 50 6.03 0.86 8.17
CA TRP A 50 6.91 0.52 9.27
C TRP A 50 7.48 -0.90 9.13
N ASP A 51 6.63 -1.86 8.84
CA ASP A 51 6.98 -3.27 8.68
C ASP A 51 7.94 -3.49 7.50
N VAL A 52 7.59 -3.03 6.31
CA VAL A 52 8.42 -3.13 5.09
C VAL A 52 9.76 -2.43 5.24
N THR A 53 9.77 -1.25 5.89
CA THR A 53 11.00 -0.51 6.15
C THR A 53 11.88 -1.23 7.17
N GLY A 54 11.26 -1.85 8.19
CA GLY A 54 11.93 -2.67 9.19
C GLY A 54 12.65 -3.86 8.55
N ALA A 55 11.95 -4.62 7.71
CA ALA A 55 12.53 -5.75 6.99
C ALA A 55 13.70 -5.32 6.07
N ALA A 56 13.57 -4.21 5.35
CA ALA A 56 14.65 -3.67 4.53
C ALA A 56 15.84 -3.20 5.37
N ALA A 57 15.58 -2.55 6.52
CA ALA A 57 16.62 -2.09 7.44
C ALA A 57 17.41 -3.26 8.04
N GLU A 58 16.72 -4.32 8.46
CA GLU A 58 17.36 -5.52 9.00
C GLU A 58 18.37 -6.13 8.01
N MET A 59 18.02 -6.20 6.72
CA MET A 59 18.93 -6.70 5.69
C MET A 59 20.21 -5.83 5.55
N ILE A 60 20.04 -4.49 5.66
CA ILE A 60 21.16 -3.54 5.61
C ILE A 60 22.01 -3.62 6.87
N GLU A 61 21.38 -3.71 8.04
CA GLU A 61 22.05 -3.86 9.34
C GLU A 61 22.85 -5.16 9.40
N ASN A 62 22.29 -6.27 8.95
CA ASN A 62 23.00 -7.54 8.87
C ASN A 62 24.22 -7.47 7.94
N ALA A 63 24.14 -6.73 6.83
CA ALA A 63 25.28 -6.49 5.96
C ALA A 63 26.36 -5.60 6.62
N LEU A 64 25.96 -4.62 7.45
CA LEU A 64 26.87 -3.77 8.24
C LEU A 64 27.60 -4.59 9.30
N LEU A 65 26.86 -5.33 10.13
CA LEU A 65 27.43 -6.18 11.17
C LEU A 65 28.39 -7.23 10.60
N GLY A 66 27.99 -7.84 9.47
CA GLY A 66 28.88 -8.76 8.77
C GLY A 66 30.16 -8.09 8.24
N ALA A 67 30.14 -6.82 7.89
CA ALA A 67 31.34 -6.06 7.49
C ALA A 67 32.24 -5.73 8.68
N GLU A 68 31.66 -5.41 9.84
CA GLU A 68 32.42 -5.18 11.11
C GLU A 68 33.12 -6.46 11.58
N ASP A 69 32.51 -7.63 11.37
CA ASP A 69 33.08 -8.94 11.70
C ASP A 69 34.12 -9.44 10.67
N GLY A 70 34.60 -8.57 9.80
CA GLY A 70 35.65 -8.87 8.81
C GLY A 70 35.15 -9.27 7.44
N GLY A 71 33.85 -9.11 7.17
CA GLY A 71 33.25 -9.33 5.86
C GLY A 71 33.40 -8.14 4.90
N SER A 72 32.50 -8.04 3.90
CA SER A 72 32.63 -7.07 2.82
C SER A 72 31.91 -5.75 3.08
N TRP A 73 32.63 -4.67 3.29
CA TRP A 73 32.09 -3.30 3.27
C TRP A 73 31.39 -2.95 1.95
N GLY A 74 31.83 -3.56 0.83
CA GLY A 74 31.20 -3.38 -0.47
C GLY A 74 29.74 -3.88 -0.48
N ARG A 75 29.42 -5.00 0.16
CA ARG A 75 28.05 -5.51 0.31
C ARG A 75 27.19 -4.53 1.09
N PHE A 76 27.66 -4.05 2.22
CA PHE A 76 26.93 -3.05 3.02
C PHE A 76 26.63 -1.78 2.21
N LEU A 77 27.64 -1.22 1.53
CA LEU A 77 27.45 -0.01 0.73
C LEU A 77 26.45 -0.23 -0.42
N VAL A 78 26.50 -1.36 -1.10
CA VAL A 78 25.53 -1.71 -2.15
C VAL A 78 24.12 -1.80 -1.56
N PHE A 79 23.94 -2.47 -0.43
CA PHE A 79 22.63 -2.62 0.21
C PHE A 79 22.10 -1.27 0.72
N ALA A 80 22.95 -0.44 1.32
CA ALA A 80 22.56 0.91 1.76
C ALA A 80 22.12 1.81 0.59
N VAL A 81 22.87 1.78 -0.52
CA VAL A 81 22.52 2.54 -1.73
C VAL A 81 21.24 1.98 -2.37
N MET A 82 21.05 0.65 -2.40
CA MET A 82 19.81 0.04 -2.91
C MET A 82 18.62 0.40 -2.05
N GLY A 83 18.75 0.38 -0.71
CA GLY A 83 17.68 0.78 0.21
C GLY A 83 17.28 2.24 0.01
N ALA A 84 18.23 3.17 0.08
CA ALA A 84 17.97 4.60 -0.11
C ALA A 84 17.46 4.92 -1.53
N GLY A 85 18.10 4.34 -2.55
CA GLY A 85 17.72 4.52 -3.95
C GLY A 85 16.36 3.92 -4.28
N GLY A 86 16.04 2.75 -3.75
CA GLY A 86 14.73 2.10 -3.91
C GLY A 86 13.62 2.91 -3.28
N LEU A 87 13.80 3.39 -2.04
CA LEU A 87 12.83 4.26 -1.37
C LEU A 87 12.58 5.55 -2.15
N ALA A 88 13.64 6.20 -2.62
CA ALA A 88 13.51 7.38 -3.46
C ALA A 88 12.79 7.07 -4.79
N LEU A 89 13.16 5.96 -5.45
CA LEU A 89 12.54 5.52 -6.70
C LEU A 89 11.04 5.25 -6.53
N GLY A 90 10.65 4.53 -5.48
CA GLY A 90 9.26 4.23 -5.19
C GLY A 90 8.41 5.49 -4.98
N ALA A 91 8.86 6.40 -4.13
CA ALA A 91 8.16 7.66 -3.87
C ALA A 91 8.09 8.57 -5.10
N LEU A 92 9.22 8.76 -5.81
CA LEU A 92 9.28 9.65 -6.95
C LEU A 92 8.56 9.10 -8.19
N SER A 93 8.53 7.77 -8.38
CA SER A 93 7.81 7.14 -9.48
C SER A 93 6.30 7.34 -9.35
N LEU A 94 5.75 7.18 -8.14
CA LEU A 94 4.32 7.44 -7.90
C LEU A 94 4.00 8.93 -7.97
N ALA A 95 4.86 9.82 -7.47
CA ALA A 95 4.69 11.27 -7.63
C ALA A 95 4.72 11.69 -9.12
N TRP A 96 5.56 11.06 -9.93
CA TRP A 96 5.59 11.28 -11.36
C TRP A 96 4.33 10.73 -12.05
N LEU A 97 3.91 9.51 -11.68
CA LEU A 97 2.71 8.87 -12.22
C LEU A 97 1.45 9.69 -11.91
N GLU A 98 1.31 10.17 -10.68
CA GLU A 98 0.23 11.07 -10.29
C GLU A 98 0.20 12.32 -11.18
N ARG A 99 1.33 13.00 -11.32
CA ARG A 99 1.44 14.17 -12.22
C ARG A 99 1.09 13.81 -13.65
N ALA A 100 1.50 12.66 -14.15
CA ALA A 100 1.16 12.19 -15.49
C ALA A 100 -0.34 11.93 -15.67
N MET A 101 -0.98 11.34 -14.68
CA MET A 101 -2.43 11.09 -14.66
C MET A 101 -3.25 12.38 -14.58
N LEU A 102 -2.73 13.42 -13.91
CA LEU A 102 -3.40 14.69 -13.69
C LEU A 102 -3.04 15.77 -14.73
N ARG A 103 -1.94 15.63 -15.50
CA ARG A 103 -1.43 16.64 -16.45
C ARG A 103 -2.42 17.07 -17.52
N HIS A 104 -3.33 16.25 -17.92
CA HIS A 104 -4.28 16.55 -18.99
C HIS A 104 -5.51 17.35 -18.54
N ARG A 105 -5.59 17.73 -17.25
CA ARG A 105 -6.71 18.51 -16.72
C ARG A 105 -6.24 19.38 -15.56
N PRO A 106 -6.10 20.71 -15.74
CA PRO A 106 -5.76 21.61 -14.66
C PRO A 106 -6.77 21.42 -13.52
N LEU A 107 -6.29 21.04 -12.34
CA LEU A 107 -7.06 21.16 -11.11
C LEU A 107 -7.41 22.64 -10.98
N PRO A 108 -8.66 23.00 -10.62
CA PRO A 108 -8.92 24.36 -10.18
C PRO A 108 -7.91 24.63 -9.05
N PRO A 109 -7.37 25.85 -8.96
CA PRO A 109 -6.42 26.17 -7.92
C PRO A 109 -7.06 25.78 -6.58
N MET A 110 -6.48 24.78 -5.93
CA MET A 110 -6.84 24.39 -4.58
C MET A 110 -6.41 25.55 -3.71
N SER A 111 -7.28 26.56 -3.57
CA SER A 111 -7.02 27.69 -2.69
C SER A 111 -6.83 27.12 -1.30
N GLY A 112 -5.58 27.22 -0.83
CA GLY A 112 -5.24 26.89 0.55
C GLY A 112 -6.27 27.55 1.44
N GLY A 113 -6.97 26.75 2.26
CA GLY A 113 -8.15 27.11 3.00
C GLY A 113 -8.13 28.49 3.65
N SER A 114 -8.58 29.50 2.92
CA SER A 114 -9.17 30.66 3.54
C SER A 114 -10.66 30.36 3.71
N VAL A 115 -11.16 30.53 4.91
CA VAL A 115 -12.58 30.36 5.30
C VAL A 115 -13.51 31.26 4.47
N ASP A 116 -12.95 32.16 3.68
CA ASP A 116 -13.60 33.20 2.88
C ASP A 116 -13.57 32.98 1.36
N ALA A 117 -13.27 31.76 0.88
CA ALA A 117 -13.34 31.49 -0.55
C ALA A 117 -14.83 31.57 -1.01
N PRO A 118 -15.16 32.42 -2.02
CA PRO A 118 -16.54 32.53 -2.49
C PRO A 118 -17.03 31.18 -3.01
N PRO A 119 -18.34 30.85 -2.90
CA PRO A 119 -18.92 29.64 -3.44
C PRO A 119 -18.57 29.48 -4.92
N ALA A 120 -18.29 28.27 -5.40
CA ALA A 120 -17.92 27.98 -6.79
C ALA A 120 -18.91 28.60 -7.81
N ALA A 121 -20.19 28.71 -7.45
CA ALA A 121 -21.22 29.38 -8.25
C ALA A 121 -20.95 30.87 -8.48
N MET A 122 -20.25 31.55 -7.55
CA MET A 122 -19.86 32.95 -7.72
C MET A 122 -18.65 33.13 -8.65
N MET A 123 -17.89 32.04 -8.90
CA MET A 123 -16.74 32.04 -9.80
C MET A 123 -17.09 31.58 -11.22
N GLY A 124 -18.39 31.35 -11.54
CA GLY A 124 -18.83 30.87 -12.85
C GLY A 124 -18.40 29.43 -13.16
N VAL A 125 -18.04 28.64 -12.14
CA VAL A 125 -17.59 27.25 -12.31
C VAL A 125 -18.81 26.33 -12.18
N ASP A 126 -19.03 25.46 -13.18
CA ASP A 126 -20.10 24.46 -13.15
C ASP A 126 -19.92 23.48 -11.97
N PRO A 127 -20.87 23.40 -11.02
CA PRO A 127 -20.79 22.48 -9.90
C PRO A 127 -20.67 21.00 -10.32
N ALA A 128 -21.26 20.62 -11.46
CA ALA A 128 -21.17 19.26 -11.98
C ALA A 128 -19.74 18.94 -12.47
N ALA A 129 -19.07 19.90 -13.09
CA ALA A 129 -17.67 19.77 -13.51
C ALA A 129 -16.74 19.61 -12.30
N VAL A 130 -16.96 20.36 -11.22
CA VAL A 130 -16.20 20.25 -9.96
C VAL A 130 -16.39 18.86 -9.33
N ALA A 131 -17.63 18.38 -9.27
CA ALA A 131 -17.94 17.06 -8.71
C ALA A 131 -17.32 15.92 -9.54
N ASP A 132 -17.37 16.00 -10.87
CA ASP A 132 -16.76 15.00 -11.76
C ASP A 132 -15.22 14.99 -11.61
N GLN A 133 -14.61 16.16 -11.48
CA GLN A 133 -13.18 16.27 -11.24
C GLN A 133 -12.77 15.68 -9.89
N ALA A 134 -13.49 15.99 -8.81
CA ALA A 134 -13.24 15.42 -7.49
C ALA A 134 -13.38 13.88 -7.51
N ARG A 135 -14.38 13.37 -8.24
CA ARG A 135 -14.57 11.93 -8.44
C ARG A 135 -13.38 11.29 -9.15
N ARG A 136 -12.87 11.89 -10.21
CA ARG A 136 -11.71 11.37 -10.96
C ARG A 136 -10.45 11.39 -10.10
N ALA A 137 -10.21 12.46 -9.34
CA ALA A 137 -9.08 12.56 -8.43
C ALA A 137 -9.13 11.47 -7.34
N ALA A 138 -10.30 11.20 -6.76
CA ALA A 138 -10.46 10.13 -5.79
C ALA A 138 -10.17 8.75 -6.39
N LEU A 139 -10.67 8.45 -7.60
CA LEU A 139 -10.41 7.19 -8.29
C LEU A 139 -8.93 7.06 -8.69
N ALA A 140 -8.28 8.14 -9.11
CA ALA A 140 -6.85 8.15 -9.42
C ALA A 140 -6.01 7.86 -8.17
N LEU A 141 -6.33 8.51 -7.03
CA LEU A 141 -5.66 8.24 -5.76
C LEU A 141 -5.83 6.77 -5.33
N GLY A 142 -7.05 6.22 -5.38
CA GLY A 142 -7.27 4.81 -5.08
C GLY A 142 -6.45 3.87 -5.98
N MET A 143 -6.26 4.22 -7.26
CA MET A 143 -5.43 3.44 -8.18
C MET A 143 -3.93 3.55 -7.85
N LEU A 144 -3.45 4.73 -7.45
CA LEU A 144 -2.06 4.92 -6.98
C LEU A 144 -1.79 4.09 -5.72
N ILE A 145 -2.77 4.04 -4.80
CA ILE A 145 -2.70 3.17 -3.62
C ILE A 145 -2.62 1.69 -4.04
N ALA A 146 -3.47 1.25 -4.97
CA ALA A 146 -3.44 -0.12 -5.47
C ALA A 146 -2.09 -0.49 -6.11
N ILE A 147 -1.45 0.45 -6.82
CA ILE A 147 -0.11 0.25 -7.40
C ILE A 147 0.94 0.12 -6.29
N GLY A 148 0.92 1.02 -5.30
CA GLY A 148 1.86 0.99 -4.16
C GLY A 148 1.75 -0.31 -3.36
N ILE A 149 0.51 -0.72 -3.04
CA ILE A 149 0.21 -1.99 -2.39
C ILE A 149 0.67 -3.17 -3.25
N GLY A 150 0.44 -3.13 -4.57
CA GLY A 150 0.86 -4.20 -5.47
C GLY A 150 2.38 -4.41 -5.49
N VAL A 151 3.19 -3.35 -5.40
CA VAL A 151 4.64 -3.47 -5.29
C VAL A 151 5.03 -4.15 -3.97
N HIS A 152 4.37 -3.79 -2.86
CA HIS A 152 4.56 -4.44 -1.57
C HIS A 152 4.15 -5.92 -1.63
N ASN A 153 2.98 -6.23 -2.14
CA ASN A 153 2.44 -7.58 -2.24
C ASN A 153 3.28 -8.51 -3.13
N PHE A 154 4.06 -7.95 -4.05
CA PHE A 154 5.06 -8.73 -4.76
C PHE A 154 6.15 -9.25 -3.81
N SER A 155 6.60 -8.43 -2.84
CA SER A 155 7.60 -8.84 -1.84
C SER A 155 7.06 -9.93 -0.90
N GLU A 156 5.81 -9.83 -0.48
CA GLU A 156 5.14 -10.89 0.30
C GLU A 156 5.08 -12.21 -0.49
N GLY A 157 4.71 -12.11 -1.76
CA GLY A 157 4.74 -13.27 -2.66
C GLY A 157 6.13 -13.89 -2.76
N LEU A 158 7.20 -13.07 -2.87
CA LEU A 158 8.58 -13.57 -2.87
C LEU A 158 8.86 -14.39 -1.62
N ALA A 159 8.49 -13.91 -0.42
CA ALA A 159 8.68 -14.59 0.85
C ALA A 159 7.96 -15.95 0.88
N ILE A 160 6.68 -16.01 0.45
CA ILE A 160 5.94 -17.27 0.32
C ILE A 160 6.68 -18.25 -0.61
N GLY A 161 7.14 -17.78 -1.75
CA GLY A 161 7.84 -18.60 -2.74
C GLY A 161 9.14 -19.18 -2.21
N VAL A 162 9.97 -18.37 -1.54
CA VAL A 162 11.23 -18.76 -0.93
C VAL A 162 11.00 -19.78 0.18
N ALA A 163 10.13 -19.52 1.14
CA ALA A 163 9.81 -20.43 2.25
C ALA A 163 9.29 -21.78 1.75
N SER A 164 8.42 -21.77 0.73
CA SER A 164 7.91 -23.00 0.11
C SER A 164 8.98 -23.84 -0.55
N LYS A 165 9.97 -23.20 -1.22
CA LYS A 165 11.09 -23.87 -1.90
C LYS A 165 12.08 -24.46 -0.90
N SER A 166 12.35 -23.76 0.21
CA SER A 166 13.25 -24.20 1.28
C SER A 166 12.69 -25.42 2.05
N GLY A 167 11.43 -25.78 1.81
CA GLY A 167 10.76 -26.88 2.51
C GLY A 167 10.19 -26.48 3.87
N GLU A 168 10.18 -25.19 4.19
CA GLU A 168 9.60 -24.62 5.40
C GLU A 168 8.08 -24.50 5.26
N ILE A 169 7.41 -25.66 5.14
CA ILE A 169 5.98 -25.74 4.79
C ILE A 169 5.11 -25.07 5.86
N ALA A 170 5.48 -25.20 7.14
CA ALA A 170 4.75 -24.55 8.22
C ALA A 170 4.82 -23.04 8.11
N LEU A 171 6.01 -22.48 7.89
CA LEU A 171 6.22 -21.04 7.65
C LEU A 171 5.45 -20.56 6.41
N ALA A 172 5.57 -21.26 5.29
CA ALA A 172 4.83 -20.91 4.07
C ALA A 172 3.30 -20.88 4.32
N GLY A 173 2.77 -21.85 5.05
CA GLY A 173 1.35 -21.90 5.40
C GLY A 173 0.92 -20.72 6.28
N THR A 174 1.74 -20.36 7.23
CA THR A 174 1.51 -19.22 8.13
C THR A 174 1.53 -17.89 7.38
N LEU A 175 2.54 -17.68 6.52
CA LEU A 175 2.64 -16.49 5.67
C LEU A 175 1.40 -16.34 4.78
N ILE A 176 0.90 -17.44 4.20
CA ILE A 176 -0.31 -17.40 3.35
C ILE A 176 -1.54 -16.94 4.12
N ILE A 177 -1.76 -17.47 5.33
CA ILE A 177 -2.91 -17.09 6.16
C ILE A 177 -2.81 -15.64 6.59
N GLY A 178 -1.64 -15.21 7.03
CA GLY A 178 -1.45 -13.86 7.49
C GLY A 178 -1.52 -12.83 6.39
N PHE A 179 -0.86 -13.06 5.28
CA PHE A 179 -0.99 -12.19 4.12
C PHE A 179 -2.41 -12.18 3.55
N ALA A 180 -3.15 -13.28 3.66
CA ALA A 180 -4.56 -13.28 3.30
C ALA A 180 -5.40 -12.32 4.16
N LEU A 181 -5.17 -12.28 5.48
CA LEU A 181 -5.82 -11.33 6.38
C LEU A 181 -5.34 -9.90 6.13
N HIS A 182 -4.04 -9.72 5.93
CA HIS A 182 -3.42 -8.44 5.64
C HIS A 182 -3.98 -7.83 4.34
N ASN A 183 -3.96 -8.57 3.24
CA ASN A 183 -4.49 -8.15 1.95
C ASN A 183 -5.98 -7.79 1.99
N ALA A 184 -6.78 -8.46 2.83
CA ALA A 184 -8.18 -8.07 3.01
C ALA A 184 -8.32 -6.65 3.57
N THR A 185 -7.45 -6.26 4.53
CA THR A 185 -7.42 -4.90 5.09
C THR A 185 -6.85 -3.88 4.09
N GLU A 186 -5.90 -4.28 3.26
CA GLU A 186 -5.36 -3.45 2.18
C GLU A 186 -6.39 -3.14 1.10
N GLY A 187 -7.23 -4.12 0.73
CA GLY A 187 -8.36 -3.89 -0.16
C GLY A 187 -9.29 -2.78 0.34
N PHE A 188 -9.50 -2.69 1.66
CA PHE A 188 -10.17 -1.56 2.27
C PHE A 188 -9.34 -0.28 2.16
N GLY A 189 -8.01 -0.34 2.35
CA GLY A 189 -7.09 0.78 2.20
C GLY A 189 -7.20 1.46 0.83
N ILE A 190 -7.35 0.69 -0.24
CA ILE A 190 -7.53 1.19 -1.63
C ILE A 190 -8.82 2.02 -1.77
N VAL A 191 -9.91 1.59 -1.16
CA VAL A 191 -11.23 2.20 -1.37
C VAL A 191 -11.62 3.21 -0.29
N GLY A 192 -10.98 3.19 0.87
CA GLY A 192 -11.24 4.13 1.97
C GLY A 192 -11.20 5.60 1.55
N PRO A 193 -10.24 6.06 0.74
CA PRO A 193 -10.14 7.44 0.28
C PRO A 193 -11.19 7.87 -0.74
N LEU A 194 -11.95 6.96 -1.34
CA LEU A 194 -12.92 7.27 -2.40
C LEU A 194 -14.08 8.17 -1.94
N GLN A 195 -14.29 8.29 -0.63
CA GLN A 195 -15.11 9.32 0.03
C GLN A 195 -16.53 9.48 -0.51
N GLY A 196 -17.21 8.35 -0.74
CA GLY A 196 -18.56 8.34 -1.29
C GLY A 196 -18.63 8.38 -2.82
N THR A 197 -17.47 8.47 -3.48
CA THR A 197 -17.39 8.14 -4.90
C THR A 197 -17.66 6.65 -5.07
N ARG A 198 -18.71 6.30 -5.83
CA ARG A 198 -19.05 4.90 -6.09
C ARG A 198 -18.22 4.37 -7.26
N PRO A 199 -17.17 3.53 -7.03
CA PRO A 199 -16.40 2.93 -8.12
C PRO A 199 -17.26 1.93 -8.90
N THR A 200 -16.94 1.75 -10.18
CA THR A 200 -17.55 0.68 -11.00
C THR A 200 -16.95 -0.67 -10.61
N TRP A 201 -17.65 -1.77 -10.87
CA TRP A 201 -17.11 -3.11 -10.65
C TRP A 201 -15.83 -3.36 -11.47
N ARG A 202 -15.77 -2.83 -12.70
CA ARG A 202 -14.57 -2.91 -13.55
C ARG A 202 -13.36 -2.24 -12.90
N TRP A 203 -13.59 -1.07 -12.28
CA TRP A 203 -12.54 -0.36 -11.56
C TRP A 203 -12.05 -1.15 -10.33
N LEU A 204 -12.99 -1.73 -9.55
CA LEU A 204 -12.65 -2.56 -8.38
C LEU A 204 -11.87 -3.81 -8.79
N ILE A 205 -12.28 -4.49 -9.88
CA ILE A 205 -11.55 -5.65 -10.40
C ILE A 205 -10.14 -5.25 -10.81
N LEU A 206 -10.00 -4.14 -11.56
CA LEU A 206 -8.68 -3.67 -11.99
C LEU A 206 -7.80 -3.30 -10.80
N ALA A 207 -8.33 -2.57 -9.81
CA ALA A 207 -7.61 -2.22 -8.60
C ALA A 207 -7.19 -3.47 -7.79
N GLY A 208 -8.07 -4.47 -7.70
CA GLY A 208 -7.77 -5.74 -7.03
C GLY A 208 -6.70 -6.57 -7.75
N VAL A 209 -6.74 -6.60 -9.08
CA VAL A 209 -5.71 -7.29 -9.88
C VAL A 209 -4.36 -6.58 -9.78
N ILE A 210 -4.34 -5.25 -9.76
CA ILE A 210 -3.11 -4.47 -9.60
C ILE A 210 -2.57 -4.60 -8.18
N GLY A 211 -3.43 -4.54 -7.15
CA GLY A 211 -3.01 -4.64 -5.75
C GLY A 211 -2.64 -6.08 -5.35
N GLY A 212 -3.48 -7.07 -5.62
CA GLY A 212 -3.29 -8.45 -5.15
C GLY A 212 -2.61 -9.40 -6.16
N GLY A 213 -2.70 -9.12 -7.46
CA GLY A 213 -2.08 -9.96 -8.49
C GLY A 213 -0.56 -10.11 -8.36
N PRO A 214 0.18 -9.08 -7.94
CA PRO A 214 1.62 -9.18 -7.70
C PRO A 214 2.03 -10.21 -6.65
N THR A 215 1.20 -10.53 -5.64
CA THR A 215 1.48 -11.64 -4.70
C THR A 215 1.65 -12.97 -5.44
N PHE A 216 0.77 -13.26 -6.39
CA PHE A 216 0.90 -14.44 -7.24
C PHE A 216 2.21 -14.45 -8.05
N LEU A 217 2.54 -13.31 -8.67
CA LEU A 217 3.77 -13.19 -9.48
C LEU A 217 5.02 -13.31 -8.60
N GLY A 218 5.03 -12.66 -7.45
CA GLY A 218 6.11 -12.75 -6.46
C GLY A 218 6.33 -14.19 -6.00
N THR A 219 5.25 -14.93 -5.69
CA THR A 219 5.31 -16.34 -5.29
C THR A 219 5.95 -17.21 -6.37
N MET A 220 5.62 -16.98 -7.63
CA MET A 220 6.24 -17.69 -8.75
C MET A 220 7.74 -17.39 -8.88
N VAL A 221 8.12 -16.12 -8.69
CA VAL A 221 9.52 -15.69 -8.79
C VAL A 221 10.30 -16.21 -7.59
N GLY A 222 9.82 -16.02 -6.35
CA GLY A 222 10.47 -16.45 -5.13
C GLY A 222 10.70 -17.97 -5.07
N TYR A 223 9.76 -18.77 -5.60
CA TYR A 223 9.93 -20.21 -5.72
C TYR A 223 11.09 -20.60 -6.67
N ARG A 224 11.41 -19.77 -7.66
CA ARG A 224 12.49 -20.02 -8.64
C ARG A 224 13.80 -19.33 -8.28
N VAL A 225 13.73 -18.12 -7.79
CA VAL A 225 14.87 -17.24 -7.56
C VAL A 225 14.83 -16.74 -6.11
N SER A 226 15.80 -17.18 -5.31
CA SER A 226 16.05 -16.65 -3.97
C SER A 226 17.23 -15.69 -4.08
N SER A 227 17.03 -14.39 -3.82
CA SER A 227 18.07 -13.36 -3.94
C SER A 227 17.80 -12.20 -2.97
N GLU A 228 18.63 -12.08 -1.96
CA GLU A 228 18.56 -10.98 -0.99
C GLU A 228 18.58 -9.58 -1.64
N PRO A 229 19.44 -9.28 -2.65
CA PRO A 229 19.43 -7.98 -3.31
C PRO A 229 18.09 -7.69 -4.02
N LEU A 230 17.46 -8.72 -4.59
CA LEU A 230 16.16 -8.57 -5.25
C LEU A 230 15.06 -8.24 -4.24
N GLU A 231 15.05 -8.96 -3.13
CA GLU A 231 14.10 -8.74 -2.03
C GLU A 231 14.24 -7.34 -1.44
N LEU A 232 15.47 -6.94 -1.09
CA LEU A 232 15.77 -5.58 -0.61
C LEU A 232 15.31 -4.50 -1.59
N ALA A 233 15.54 -4.70 -2.90
CA ALA A 233 15.13 -3.72 -3.91
C ALA A 233 13.61 -3.53 -3.94
N PHE A 234 12.84 -4.63 -3.87
CA PHE A 234 11.38 -4.57 -3.86
C PHE A 234 10.84 -3.97 -2.56
N LEU A 235 11.37 -4.38 -1.40
CA LEU A 235 10.99 -3.79 -0.11
C LEU A 235 11.24 -2.28 -0.08
N ALA A 236 12.41 -1.84 -0.53
CA ALA A 236 12.75 -0.42 -0.55
C ALA A 236 11.86 0.41 -1.50
N VAL A 237 11.57 -0.11 -2.70
CA VAL A 237 10.66 0.54 -3.65
C VAL A 237 9.24 0.56 -3.10
N ALA A 238 8.78 -0.53 -2.49
CA ALA A 238 7.47 -0.61 -1.85
C ALA A 238 7.33 0.42 -0.72
N ALA A 239 8.32 0.50 0.18
CA ALA A 239 8.34 1.49 1.26
C ALA A 239 8.21 2.92 0.72
N GLY A 240 8.96 3.27 -0.34
CA GLY A 240 8.86 4.58 -0.98
C GLY A 240 7.49 4.87 -1.59
N ALA A 241 6.90 3.89 -2.27
CA ALA A 241 5.57 4.00 -2.85
C ALA A 241 4.49 4.21 -1.76
N ILE A 242 4.55 3.43 -0.68
CA ILE A 242 3.62 3.55 0.45
C ILE A 242 3.78 4.90 1.16
N LEU A 243 5.02 5.36 1.36
CA LEU A 243 5.30 6.67 1.97
C LEU A 243 4.65 7.82 1.19
N PHE A 244 4.74 7.79 -0.15
CA PHE A 244 4.06 8.76 -1.00
C PHE A 244 2.55 8.73 -0.78
N VAL A 245 1.93 7.55 -0.78
CA VAL A 245 0.48 7.38 -0.58
C VAL A 245 0.04 7.87 0.80
N ILE A 246 0.79 7.58 1.86
CA ILE A 246 0.51 8.07 3.22
C ILE A 246 0.50 9.62 3.21
N GLY A 247 1.46 10.25 2.54
CA GLY A 247 1.51 11.72 2.41
C GLY A 247 0.25 12.30 1.77
N GLU A 248 -0.24 11.70 0.70
CA GLU A 248 -1.47 12.12 0.00
C GLU A 248 -2.72 11.92 0.87
N LEU A 249 -2.84 10.77 1.54
CA LEU A 249 -3.96 10.48 2.43
C LEU A 249 -3.99 11.42 3.63
N TRP A 250 -2.84 11.65 4.26
CA TRP A 250 -2.69 12.58 5.39
C TRP A 250 -3.12 13.99 5.00
N ALA A 251 -2.55 14.51 3.92
CA ALA A 251 -2.90 15.83 3.41
C ALA A 251 -4.39 15.96 3.09
N GLY A 252 -5.01 14.90 2.56
CA GLY A 252 -6.45 14.85 2.30
C GLY A 252 -7.30 14.78 3.56
N ALA A 253 -6.92 13.97 4.54
CA ALA A 253 -7.68 13.74 5.77
C ALA A 253 -7.71 15.00 6.66
N VAL A 254 -6.56 15.65 6.87
CA VAL A 254 -6.44 16.86 7.72
C VAL A 254 -7.27 18.02 7.18
N ARG A 255 -7.37 18.16 5.86
CA ARG A 255 -8.19 19.21 5.24
C ARG A 255 -9.70 19.04 5.43
N ARG A 256 -10.19 17.81 5.67
CA ARG A 256 -11.64 17.48 5.64
C ARG A 256 -12.23 17.11 6.98
N ALA A 257 -11.40 16.76 7.95
CA ALA A 257 -11.86 16.29 9.26
C ALA A 257 -11.11 16.97 10.39
N GLY A 258 -11.76 17.05 11.55
CA GLY A 258 -11.09 17.53 12.75
C GLY A 258 -9.91 16.66 13.15
N ARG A 259 -8.85 17.29 13.67
CA ARG A 259 -7.58 16.63 14.03
C ARG A 259 -7.76 15.36 14.87
N ASN A 260 -8.66 15.40 15.86
CA ASN A 260 -8.86 14.26 16.76
C ASN A 260 -9.45 13.05 16.03
N LEU A 261 -10.36 13.26 15.06
CA LEU A 261 -10.94 12.19 14.26
C LEU A 261 -9.88 11.53 13.37
N VAL A 262 -9.00 12.35 12.78
CA VAL A 262 -7.90 11.86 11.94
C VAL A 262 -6.91 11.06 12.77
N LEU A 263 -6.49 11.58 13.92
CA LEU A 263 -5.55 10.87 14.81
C LEU A 263 -6.14 9.55 15.32
N SER A 264 -7.41 9.53 15.74
CA SER A 264 -8.04 8.28 16.20
C SER A 264 -8.18 7.25 15.09
N GLY A 265 -8.46 7.68 13.85
CA GLY A 265 -8.49 6.79 12.69
C GLY A 265 -7.11 6.19 12.39
N ILE A 266 -6.06 7.01 12.34
CA ILE A 266 -4.69 6.57 12.09
C ILE A 266 -4.20 5.60 13.17
N ILE A 267 -4.41 5.93 14.44
CA ILE A 267 -4.03 5.04 15.56
C ILE A 267 -4.81 3.72 15.44
N GLY A 268 -6.12 3.78 15.20
CA GLY A 268 -6.93 2.58 15.04
C GLY A 268 -6.49 1.71 13.85
N GLY A 269 -6.14 2.32 12.72
CA GLY A 269 -5.63 1.62 11.54
C GLY A 269 -4.27 0.99 11.77
N PHE A 270 -3.33 1.71 12.40
CA PHE A 270 -2.02 1.18 12.77
C PHE A 270 -2.15 -0.02 13.71
N LEU A 271 -2.99 0.09 14.75
CA LEU A 271 -3.23 -1.02 15.69
C LEU A 271 -3.92 -2.22 15.02
N LEU A 272 -4.76 -1.99 14.03
CA LEU A 272 -5.39 -3.06 13.26
C LEU A 272 -4.34 -3.81 12.43
N GLY A 273 -3.46 -3.10 11.71
CA GLY A 273 -2.34 -3.68 10.99
C GLY A 273 -1.42 -4.47 11.91
N PHE A 274 -1.01 -3.86 13.03
CA PHE A 274 -0.18 -4.49 14.04
C PHE A 274 -0.83 -5.75 14.65
N ALA A 275 -2.14 -5.75 14.88
CA ALA A 275 -2.85 -6.91 15.40
C ALA A 275 -2.87 -8.08 14.39
N THR A 276 -2.98 -7.80 13.08
CA THR A 276 -2.89 -8.83 12.04
C THR A 276 -1.49 -9.42 11.95
N ASP A 277 -0.45 -8.61 12.13
CA ASP A 277 0.94 -9.05 12.18
C ASP A 277 1.22 -9.92 13.41
N LEU A 278 0.74 -9.54 14.60
CA LEU A 278 0.84 -10.37 15.80
C LEU A 278 0.19 -11.76 15.64
N ILE A 279 -0.86 -11.88 14.83
CA ILE A 279 -1.44 -13.18 14.50
C ILE A 279 -0.46 -14.01 13.67
N LEU A 280 0.28 -13.40 12.75
CA LEU A 280 1.35 -14.04 11.98
C LEU A 280 2.44 -14.56 12.91
N VAL A 281 3.01 -13.68 13.73
CA VAL A 281 4.07 -14.02 14.69
C VAL A 281 3.61 -15.15 15.65
N TYR A 282 2.37 -15.08 16.17
CA TYR A 282 1.81 -16.14 17.03
C TYR A 282 1.67 -17.47 16.30
N ALA A 283 1.38 -17.43 15.02
CA ALA A 283 1.23 -18.63 14.19
C ALA A 283 2.59 -19.21 13.73
N GLY A 284 3.73 -18.52 14.02
CA GLY A 284 5.09 -19.02 13.79
C GLY A 284 5.73 -18.51 12.49
N ALA A 285 5.29 -17.36 12.01
CA ALA A 285 5.94 -16.66 10.88
C ALA A 285 6.99 -15.67 11.37
#